data_0aa3a3c69eb8c4e3378f6e66cf9f594b
#
_entry.id   0aa3a3c69eb8c4e3378f6e66cf9f594b
#
_cell.length_a   1.000
_cell.length_b   1.000
_cell.length_c   1.000
_cell.angle_alpha   90.00
_cell.angle_beta   90.00
_cell.angle_gamma   90.00
#
_symmetry.space_group_name_H-M   'P 1'
#
loop_
_entity.id
_entity.type
_entity.pdbx_description
1 polymer ?
#
loop_
_entity_poly.entity_id
_entity_poly.type
_entity_poly.pdbx_seq_one_letter_code
_entity_poly.pdbx_strand_id
1 'polypeptide(L)'
;MPNLNYTNSLIIPSEMKKILISLSLVALAMTAAAQEDPIVMRINGVPVTRSEFEYNYNKNNSEGVIDKKNVDEYVDLFVNYKLKVQAALDDKLDTLSSYQKEFRQYRDQQIRPLLVPEGAKEAEVRKYYDGLLSRLEGKQLIQPAHILIRLAQDATEEQKAAAKVTIDSVYQALKDGADFAELAKQVSQDPGSAMRGGMLPWIGPNQVVKEFEDVAYSLNVGEMSEPFLMPFGYDIVKLMDRKDLETYEELHDRIQQYLEGQGVENHLAQQVLDSIAEQNQKTVEQILDEKTEEFCAKDDELKYLVQEYHDGLLLFEECNSKIWEPAAKDTLALENYFKKNKKQYAWDEPHYSGMVYYCKEAADVKAVQKLVKKLPQDKWMASIRETFNKDSIMVRVERRVFKKGDNANIDKLAFKDKSAELKPIKNYPNIGIFGKVLKKGPAQWTDVSNQVVNDYQRLKEDEFVAELRKRYTVEIDKEVLKTVNNH
;
A
#
# COMPACT_ATOMS: atom_id res chain seq x y z
N MET A 1 19.84 16.87 0.11
CA MET A 1 19.05 17.02 1.35
C MET A 1 19.88 16.48 2.48
N PRO A 2 20.30 17.25 3.47
CA PRO A 2 21.07 16.74 4.61
C PRO A 2 20.15 16.10 5.64
N ASN A 3 20.55 14.94 6.13
CA ASN A 3 19.95 14.25 7.27
C ASN A 3 20.08 15.10 8.53
N LEU A 4 18.96 15.54 9.07
CA LEU A 4 18.90 16.19 10.38
C LEU A 4 18.65 15.13 11.46
N ASN A 5 19.72 14.79 12.18
CA ASN A 5 19.62 14.06 13.45
C ASN A 5 18.97 14.99 14.50
N TYR A 6 17.73 14.68 14.89
CA TYR A 6 17.06 15.32 16.01
C TYR A 6 17.44 14.63 17.32
N THR A 7 18.43 15.16 18.00
CA THR A 7 18.63 14.93 19.43
C THR A 7 18.47 16.29 20.14
N ASN A 8 17.25 16.59 20.57
CA ASN A 8 17.02 17.64 21.56
C ASN A 8 15.93 17.20 22.53
N SER A 9 16.35 17.03 23.77
CA SER A 9 15.50 16.77 24.92
C SER A 9 14.49 17.92 25.11
N LEU A 10 13.21 17.63 24.89
CA LEU A 10 12.11 18.54 25.16
C LEU A 10 11.85 18.61 26.67
N ILE A 11 12.14 19.77 27.25
CA ILE A 11 11.68 20.16 28.59
C ILE A 11 10.17 20.36 28.47
N ILE A 12 9.38 19.47 29.06
CA ILE A 12 7.91 19.63 29.18
C ILE A 12 7.64 20.86 30.03
N PRO A 13 6.88 21.86 29.55
CA PRO A 13 6.50 23.01 30.35
C PRO A 13 5.78 22.62 31.63
N SER A 14 6.07 23.31 32.73
CA SER A 14 5.54 23.04 34.09
C SER A 14 4.01 23.07 34.19
N GLU A 15 3.33 23.68 33.22
CA GLU A 15 1.86 23.75 33.17
C GLU A 15 1.21 22.43 32.73
N MET A 16 1.88 21.63 31.89
CA MET A 16 1.38 20.28 31.55
C MET A 16 1.49 19.28 32.70
N LYS A 17 2.39 19.51 33.65
CA LYS A 17 2.50 18.69 34.88
C LYS A 17 1.31 18.87 35.83
N LYS A 18 0.59 19.99 35.78
CA LYS A 18 -0.54 20.29 36.66
C LYS A 18 -1.86 19.68 36.15
N ILE A 19 -1.99 19.41 34.87
CA ILE A 19 -3.21 18.80 34.28
C ILE A 19 -3.26 17.29 34.56
N LEU A 20 -2.14 16.63 34.76
CA LEU A 20 -2.05 15.21 35.08
C LEU A 20 -2.35 14.85 36.55
N ILE A 21 -2.45 15.84 37.47
CA ILE A 21 -2.67 15.61 38.92
C ILE A 21 -4.14 15.85 39.34
N SER A 22 -4.99 16.42 38.49
CA SER A 22 -6.37 16.78 38.88
C SER A 22 -7.48 15.78 38.48
N LEU A 23 -7.12 14.59 37.97
CA LEU A 23 -8.07 13.54 37.59
C LEU A 23 -8.18 12.39 38.61
N SER A 24 -7.60 12.53 39.78
CA SER A 24 -7.83 11.59 40.90
C SER A 24 -8.65 12.27 41.99
N LEU A 25 -9.90 11.91 42.09
CA LEU A 25 -10.93 12.06 43.14
C LEU A 25 -12.19 12.78 42.66
N VAL A 26 -13.03 12.09 41.88
CA VAL A 26 -14.48 12.08 42.13
C VAL A 26 -15.00 10.67 41.78
N ALA A 27 -14.77 9.73 42.63
CA ALA A 27 -15.56 8.50 42.67
C ALA A 27 -16.86 8.80 43.41
N LEU A 28 -17.86 9.32 42.71
CA LEU A 28 -19.23 9.28 43.18
C LEU A 28 -19.97 8.18 42.44
N ALA A 29 -20.31 7.16 43.21
CA ALA A 29 -21.09 6.02 42.79
C ALA A 29 -22.40 6.46 42.12
N MET A 30 -22.45 6.43 40.81
CA MET A 30 -23.65 6.10 40.07
C MET A 30 -23.52 4.64 39.69
N THR A 31 -24.10 3.76 40.45
CA THR A 31 -24.51 2.43 40.01
C THR A 31 -25.64 2.61 39.00
N ALA A 32 -25.33 3.08 37.80
CA ALA A 32 -26.04 2.60 36.65
C ALA A 32 -25.71 1.11 36.65
N ALA A 33 -26.63 0.24 36.94
CA ALA A 33 -26.53 -1.16 36.65
C ALA A 33 -26.27 -1.21 35.15
N ALA A 34 -25.02 -1.39 34.76
CA ALA A 34 -24.66 -1.74 33.39
C ALA A 34 -25.46 -3.02 33.14
N GLN A 35 -26.49 -2.94 32.31
CA GLN A 35 -27.27 -4.10 31.94
C GLN A 35 -26.24 -5.06 31.31
N GLU A 36 -25.96 -6.19 31.99
CA GLU A 36 -25.00 -7.15 31.51
C GLU A 36 -25.38 -7.51 30.06
N ASP A 37 -24.42 -7.43 29.15
CA ASP A 37 -24.64 -7.78 27.75
C ASP A 37 -25.02 -9.28 27.66
N PRO A 38 -26.26 -9.63 27.24
CA PRO A 38 -26.74 -10.99 27.31
C PRO A 38 -25.90 -11.94 26.48
N ILE A 39 -25.65 -13.13 26.97
CA ILE A 39 -24.92 -14.19 26.25
C ILE A 39 -25.89 -14.83 25.26
N VAL A 40 -25.62 -14.67 23.96
CA VAL A 40 -26.44 -15.25 22.89
C VAL A 40 -26.07 -16.71 22.59
N MET A 41 -24.81 -17.08 22.84
CA MET A 41 -24.35 -18.45 22.66
C MET A 41 -23.07 -18.74 23.45
N ARG A 42 -22.76 -20.03 23.61
CA ARG A 42 -21.46 -20.51 24.12
C ARG A 42 -20.87 -21.51 23.13
N ILE A 43 -19.59 -21.31 22.80
CA ILE A 43 -18.82 -22.21 21.94
C ILE A 43 -17.74 -22.84 22.79
N ASN A 44 -17.84 -24.14 23.03
CA ASN A 44 -16.93 -24.86 23.94
C ASN A 44 -16.84 -24.20 25.34
N GLY A 45 -17.97 -23.70 25.85
CA GLY A 45 -18.06 -22.95 27.11
C GLY A 45 -17.66 -21.48 27.03
N VAL A 46 -17.00 -21.03 25.97
CA VAL A 46 -16.63 -19.61 25.78
C VAL A 46 -17.88 -18.79 25.43
N PRO A 47 -18.23 -17.75 26.21
CA PRO A 47 -19.42 -16.96 25.95
C PRO A 47 -19.22 -16.02 24.76
N VAL A 48 -20.29 -15.88 23.97
CA VAL A 48 -20.44 -14.85 22.95
C VAL A 48 -21.62 -13.98 23.38
N THR A 49 -21.40 -12.68 23.46
CA THR A 49 -22.44 -11.73 23.85
C THR A 49 -23.34 -11.37 22.67
N ARG A 50 -24.53 -10.83 22.97
CA ARG A 50 -25.45 -10.33 21.95
C ARG A 50 -24.81 -9.23 21.12
N SER A 51 -24.15 -8.27 21.75
CA SER A 51 -23.51 -7.15 21.04
C SER A 51 -22.37 -7.60 20.11
N GLU A 52 -21.58 -8.61 20.51
CA GLU A 52 -20.59 -9.22 19.62
C GLU A 52 -21.24 -9.85 18.38
N PHE A 53 -22.34 -10.60 18.60
CA PHE A 53 -23.08 -11.20 17.49
C PHE A 53 -23.69 -10.14 16.57
N GLU A 54 -24.32 -9.10 17.15
CA GLU A 54 -24.93 -7.98 16.43
C GLU A 54 -23.92 -7.21 15.58
N TYR A 55 -22.75 -6.92 16.14
CA TYR A 55 -21.66 -6.27 15.38
C TYR A 55 -21.34 -7.04 14.11
N ASN A 56 -21.07 -8.34 14.26
CA ASN A 56 -20.73 -9.20 13.11
C ASN A 56 -21.92 -9.37 12.14
N TYR A 57 -23.12 -9.55 12.66
CA TYR A 57 -24.34 -9.68 11.86
C TYR A 57 -24.60 -8.42 11.03
N ASN A 58 -24.56 -7.26 11.65
CA ASN A 58 -24.86 -5.99 11.00
C ASN A 58 -23.80 -5.63 9.95
N LYS A 59 -22.53 -5.88 10.24
CA LYS A 59 -21.44 -5.68 9.30
C LYS A 59 -21.59 -6.55 8.04
N ASN A 60 -21.93 -7.83 8.21
CA ASN A 60 -22.14 -8.77 7.13
C ASN A 60 -23.47 -8.59 6.37
N ASN A 61 -24.37 -7.73 6.88
CA ASN A 61 -25.63 -7.36 6.26
C ASN A 61 -25.75 -5.85 5.95
N SER A 62 -24.62 -5.13 5.93
CA SER A 62 -24.56 -3.69 5.67
C SER A 62 -25.09 -3.32 4.28
N GLU A 63 -25.25 -2.03 4.02
CA GLU A 63 -25.66 -1.52 2.71
C GLU A 63 -24.64 -1.95 1.62
N GLY A 64 -25.16 -2.47 0.51
CA GLY A 64 -24.32 -2.98 -0.60
C GLY A 64 -24.06 -4.49 -0.58
N VAL A 65 -24.34 -5.20 0.52
CA VAL A 65 -24.27 -6.67 0.56
C VAL A 65 -25.42 -7.26 -0.26
N ILE A 66 -25.09 -8.07 -1.27
CA ILE A 66 -26.08 -8.65 -2.21
C ILE A 66 -26.84 -9.82 -1.58
N ASP A 67 -26.16 -10.69 -0.83
CA ASP A 67 -26.71 -11.91 -0.24
C ASP A 67 -26.88 -11.76 1.28
N LYS A 68 -27.77 -10.85 1.67
CA LYS A 68 -28.11 -10.60 3.09
C LYS A 68 -28.79 -11.82 3.69
N LYS A 69 -28.38 -12.15 4.92
CA LYS A 69 -28.95 -13.25 5.70
C LYS A 69 -29.84 -12.72 6.82
N ASN A 70 -30.94 -13.42 7.12
CA ASN A 70 -31.64 -13.17 8.37
C ASN A 70 -30.86 -13.75 9.56
N VAL A 71 -31.31 -13.46 10.79
CA VAL A 71 -30.62 -13.89 12.02
C VAL A 71 -30.52 -15.41 12.09
N ASP A 72 -31.58 -16.14 11.73
CA ASP A 72 -31.60 -17.61 11.80
C ASP A 72 -30.66 -18.27 10.78
N GLU A 73 -30.50 -17.66 9.60
CA GLU A 73 -29.55 -18.13 8.59
C GLU A 73 -28.10 -17.75 8.96
N TYR A 74 -27.90 -16.59 9.59
CA TYR A 74 -26.58 -16.11 9.94
C TYR A 74 -25.98 -16.83 11.15
N VAL A 75 -26.80 -17.23 12.12
CA VAL A 75 -26.35 -17.88 13.36
C VAL A 75 -25.51 -19.14 13.08
N ASP A 76 -25.88 -19.96 12.10
CA ASP A 76 -25.12 -21.14 11.75
C ASP A 76 -23.77 -20.81 11.11
N LEU A 77 -23.71 -19.76 10.31
CA LEU A 77 -22.45 -19.27 9.73
C LEU A 77 -21.52 -18.74 10.82
N PHE A 78 -22.09 -17.99 11.76
CA PHE A 78 -21.33 -17.43 12.88
C PHE A 78 -20.82 -18.54 13.83
N VAL A 79 -21.63 -19.55 14.12
CA VAL A 79 -21.19 -20.73 14.88
C VAL A 79 -20.02 -21.43 14.17
N ASN A 80 -20.12 -21.65 12.87
CA ASN A 80 -19.03 -22.29 12.11
C ASN A 80 -17.75 -21.47 12.12
N TYR A 81 -17.86 -20.13 12.06
CA TYR A 81 -16.75 -19.21 12.23
C TYR A 81 -16.09 -19.39 13.61
N LYS A 82 -16.86 -19.30 14.70
CA LYS A 82 -16.32 -19.40 16.07
C LYS A 82 -15.75 -20.79 16.38
N LEU A 83 -16.31 -21.86 15.80
CA LEU A 83 -15.75 -23.21 15.94
C LEU A 83 -14.35 -23.33 15.33
N LYS A 84 -14.12 -22.70 14.18
CA LYS A 84 -12.79 -22.67 13.55
C LYS A 84 -11.79 -21.83 14.35
N VAL A 85 -12.24 -20.70 14.89
CA VAL A 85 -11.41 -19.88 15.80
C VAL A 85 -11.04 -20.67 17.06
N GLN A 86 -11.99 -21.43 17.64
CA GLN A 86 -11.70 -22.28 18.80
C GLN A 86 -10.67 -23.38 18.45
N ALA A 87 -10.77 -23.98 17.27
CA ALA A 87 -9.80 -24.99 16.81
C ALA A 87 -8.40 -24.37 16.66
N ALA A 88 -8.31 -23.16 16.10
CA ALA A 88 -7.06 -22.43 15.94
C ALA A 88 -6.40 -22.12 17.30
N LEU A 89 -7.20 -21.73 18.31
CA LEU A 89 -6.71 -21.51 19.69
C LEU A 89 -6.23 -22.80 20.34
N ASP A 90 -6.96 -23.91 20.17
CA ASP A 90 -6.53 -25.23 20.67
C ASP A 90 -5.21 -25.68 20.03
N ASP A 91 -5.02 -25.37 18.74
CA ASP A 91 -3.76 -25.62 18.02
C ASP A 91 -2.68 -24.56 18.31
N LYS A 92 -2.97 -23.59 19.19
CA LYS A 92 -2.07 -22.51 19.63
C LYS A 92 -1.53 -21.65 18.49
N LEU A 93 -2.33 -21.42 17.47
CA LEU A 93 -1.91 -20.60 16.33
C LEU A 93 -1.72 -19.13 16.71
N ASP A 94 -2.37 -18.65 17.77
CA ASP A 94 -2.18 -17.34 18.39
C ASP A 94 -0.73 -17.13 18.90
N THR A 95 0.02 -18.19 19.16
CA THR A 95 1.40 -18.12 19.64
C THR A 95 2.44 -18.07 18.51
N LEU A 96 2.05 -18.25 17.27
CA LEU A 96 2.96 -18.18 16.12
C LEU A 96 3.52 -16.78 15.94
N SER A 97 4.81 -16.67 15.69
CA SER A 97 5.47 -15.37 15.48
C SER A 97 4.91 -14.61 14.28
N SER A 98 4.48 -15.31 13.22
CA SER A 98 3.82 -14.73 12.05
C SER A 98 2.49 -14.07 12.44
N TYR A 99 1.64 -14.82 13.14
CA TYR A 99 0.36 -14.36 13.67
C TYR A 99 0.54 -13.13 14.57
N GLN A 100 1.41 -13.24 15.58
CA GLN A 100 1.67 -12.18 16.55
C GLN A 100 2.12 -10.88 15.87
N LYS A 101 3.02 -10.99 14.89
CA LYS A 101 3.50 -9.82 14.13
C LYS A 101 2.37 -9.16 13.34
N GLU A 102 1.54 -9.95 12.67
CA GLU A 102 0.46 -9.45 11.82
C GLU A 102 -0.67 -8.86 12.66
N PHE A 103 -1.09 -9.55 13.72
CA PHE A 103 -2.10 -9.04 14.65
C PHE A 103 -1.69 -7.71 15.28
N ARG A 104 -0.44 -7.60 15.78
CA ARG A 104 0.09 -6.36 16.35
C ARG A 104 0.08 -5.22 15.34
N GLN A 105 0.41 -5.49 14.09
CA GLN A 105 0.37 -4.47 13.04
C GLN A 105 -1.05 -3.91 12.86
N TYR A 106 -2.09 -4.75 12.81
CA TYR A 106 -3.47 -4.32 12.70
C TYR A 106 -3.96 -3.60 13.95
N ARG A 107 -3.69 -4.14 15.13
CA ARG A 107 -4.00 -3.53 16.42
C ARG A 107 -3.39 -2.12 16.51
N ASP A 108 -2.12 -2.00 16.21
CA ASP A 108 -1.38 -0.74 16.31
C ASP A 108 -1.94 0.33 15.37
N GLN A 109 -2.42 -0.04 14.19
CA GLN A 109 -3.09 0.89 13.28
C GLN A 109 -4.35 1.51 13.90
N GLN A 110 -5.05 0.78 14.78
CA GLN A 110 -6.24 1.29 15.47
C GLN A 110 -5.90 2.08 16.73
N ILE A 111 -4.90 1.64 17.48
CA ILE A 111 -4.61 2.17 18.81
C ILE A 111 -3.72 3.42 18.77
N ARG A 112 -2.72 3.46 17.88
CA ARG A 112 -1.77 4.60 17.82
C ARG A 112 -2.42 5.95 17.57
N PRO A 113 -3.40 6.10 16.65
CA PRO A 113 -4.08 7.39 16.47
C PRO A 113 -4.78 7.88 17.72
N LEU A 114 -5.32 6.98 18.56
CA LEU A 114 -6.02 7.31 19.80
C LEU A 114 -5.09 7.81 20.92
N LEU A 115 -3.79 7.60 20.77
CA LEU A 115 -2.78 8.08 21.72
C LEU A 115 -2.35 9.51 21.45
N VAL A 116 -2.66 10.07 20.27
CA VAL A 116 -2.26 11.44 19.90
C VAL A 116 -3.09 12.44 20.69
N PRO A 117 -2.48 13.30 21.51
CA PRO A 117 -3.23 14.28 22.27
C PRO A 117 -4.00 15.25 21.35
N GLU A 118 -5.16 15.68 21.79
CA GLU A 118 -5.93 16.71 21.09
C GLU A 118 -5.09 17.99 20.91
N GLY A 119 -5.13 18.55 19.71
CA GLY A 119 -4.35 19.74 19.34
C GLY A 119 -2.87 19.50 19.08
N ALA A 120 -2.33 18.29 19.31
CA ALA A 120 -0.90 18.03 19.11
C ALA A 120 -0.49 18.15 17.63
N LYS A 121 -1.33 17.74 16.71
CA LYS A 121 -1.07 17.91 15.25
C LYS A 121 -1.01 19.40 14.89
N GLU A 122 -1.94 20.19 15.39
CA GLU A 122 -1.99 21.64 15.19
C GLU A 122 -0.74 22.34 15.76
N ALA A 123 -0.30 21.89 16.94
CA ALA A 123 0.93 22.40 17.54
C ALA A 123 2.18 22.13 16.66
N GLU A 124 2.26 20.97 16.02
CA GLU A 124 3.36 20.66 15.08
C GLU A 124 3.26 21.49 13.78
N VAL A 125 2.04 21.74 13.26
CA VAL A 125 1.82 22.65 12.12
C VAL A 125 2.33 24.05 12.47
N ARG A 126 1.96 24.56 13.63
CA ARG A 126 2.41 25.87 14.12
C ARG A 126 3.91 25.92 14.30
N LYS A 127 4.48 24.93 14.95
CA LYS A 127 5.93 24.81 15.17
C LYS A 127 6.70 24.75 13.85
N TYR A 128 6.18 24.06 12.84
CA TYR A 128 6.80 24.01 11.52
C TYR A 128 6.81 25.40 10.86
N TYR A 129 5.68 26.12 10.91
CA TYR A 129 5.56 27.48 10.40
C TYR A 129 6.52 28.44 11.11
N ASP A 130 6.55 28.41 12.45
CA ASP A 130 7.47 29.23 13.24
C ASP A 130 8.95 28.93 12.92
N GLY A 131 9.24 27.67 12.60
CA GLY A 131 10.54 27.24 12.08
C GLY A 131 10.88 27.83 10.70
N LEU A 132 9.88 27.97 9.81
CA LEU A 132 10.09 28.65 8.53
C LEU A 132 10.40 30.15 8.74
N LEU A 133 9.60 30.81 9.58
CA LEU A 133 9.85 32.21 9.95
C LEU A 133 11.24 32.45 10.57
N SER A 134 11.63 31.59 11.48
CA SER A 134 12.94 31.66 12.13
C SER A 134 14.09 31.55 11.13
N ARG A 135 13.96 30.69 10.11
CA ARG A 135 15.00 30.56 9.07
C ARG A 135 15.12 31.76 8.15
N LEU A 136 14.09 32.57 8.06
CA LEU A 136 14.14 33.82 7.27
C LEU A 136 14.93 34.91 7.95
N GLU A 137 15.22 34.82 9.25
CA GLU A 137 16.01 35.81 10.00
C GLU A 137 15.51 37.25 9.80
N GLY A 138 14.20 37.44 9.62
CA GLY A 138 13.56 38.70 9.32
C GLY A 138 13.74 39.22 7.88
N LYS A 139 14.32 38.41 6.98
CA LYS A 139 14.44 38.74 5.55
C LYS A 139 13.23 38.22 4.78
N GLN A 140 13.00 38.82 3.61
CA GLN A 140 12.00 38.35 2.65
C GLN A 140 12.52 37.16 1.83
N LEU A 141 11.62 36.38 1.27
CA LEU A 141 11.92 35.45 0.17
C LEU A 141 12.26 36.29 -1.09
N ILE A 142 13.25 35.84 -1.83
CA ILE A 142 13.63 36.46 -3.11
C ILE A 142 13.53 35.46 -4.24
N GLN A 143 13.19 35.97 -5.43
CA GLN A 143 13.20 35.19 -6.66
C GLN A 143 14.23 35.76 -7.62
N PRO A 144 15.46 35.23 -7.64
CA PRO A 144 16.49 35.67 -8.56
C PRO A 144 16.42 34.90 -9.88
N ALA A 145 16.95 35.53 -10.93
CA ALA A 145 17.42 34.88 -12.14
C ALA A 145 18.92 35.05 -12.26
N HIS A 146 19.63 34.10 -12.83
CA HIS A 146 21.08 34.18 -12.96
C HIS A 146 21.64 33.66 -14.28
N ILE A 147 22.85 34.11 -14.62
CA ILE A 147 23.64 33.61 -15.73
C ILE A 147 25.00 33.17 -15.21
N LEU A 148 25.24 31.85 -15.26
CA LEU A 148 26.46 31.24 -14.76
C LEU A 148 27.41 30.85 -15.90
N ILE A 149 28.66 31.29 -15.81
CA ILE A 149 29.79 30.75 -16.58
C ILE A 149 30.62 29.87 -15.65
N ARG A 150 30.52 28.56 -15.80
CA ARG A 150 31.10 27.57 -14.87
C ARG A 150 32.62 27.57 -14.87
N LEU A 151 33.19 27.34 -13.71
CA LEU A 151 34.58 27.01 -13.50
C LEU A 151 34.72 25.76 -12.67
N ALA A 152 35.67 24.92 -13.03
CA ALA A 152 36.09 23.82 -12.17
C ALA A 152 36.81 24.37 -10.93
N GLN A 153 36.77 23.63 -9.81
CA GLN A 153 37.45 24.08 -8.57
C GLN A 153 38.97 24.20 -8.73
N ASP A 154 39.56 23.43 -9.66
CA ASP A 154 40.98 23.41 -10.03
C ASP A 154 41.27 24.22 -11.28
N ALA A 155 40.38 25.14 -11.68
CA ALA A 155 40.53 25.95 -12.88
C ALA A 155 41.83 26.79 -12.81
N THR A 156 42.59 26.81 -13.91
CA THR A 156 43.82 27.60 -14.06
C THR A 156 43.47 29.10 -14.12
N GLU A 157 44.47 29.97 -13.91
CA GLU A 157 44.30 31.41 -14.04
C GLU A 157 43.91 31.84 -15.47
N GLU A 158 44.38 31.13 -16.50
CA GLU A 158 43.95 31.34 -17.89
C GLU A 158 42.48 31.02 -18.09
N GLN A 159 41.99 29.92 -17.49
CA GLN A 159 40.57 29.53 -17.54
C GLN A 159 39.67 30.52 -16.82
N LYS A 160 40.10 31.00 -15.64
CA LYS A 160 39.41 32.05 -14.90
C LYS A 160 39.36 33.35 -15.70
N ALA A 161 40.44 33.74 -16.32
CA ALA A 161 40.49 34.92 -17.15
C ALA A 161 39.57 34.85 -18.36
N ALA A 162 39.54 33.66 -19.06
CA ALA A 162 38.65 33.42 -20.19
C ALA A 162 37.16 33.47 -19.77
N ALA A 163 36.81 32.84 -18.64
CA ALA A 163 35.46 32.88 -18.10
C ALA A 163 35.05 34.31 -17.70
N LYS A 164 35.98 35.06 -17.10
CA LYS A 164 35.77 36.51 -16.77
C LYS A 164 35.46 37.32 -18.02
N VAL A 165 36.26 37.18 -19.08
CA VAL A 165 36.02 37.87 -20.37
C VAL A 165 34.63 37.51 -20.92
N THR A 166 34.24 36.24 -20.83
CA THR A 166 32.93 35.76 -21.31
C THR A 166 31.79 36.42 -20.53
N ILE A 167 31.84 36.37 -19.19
CA ILE A 167 30.76 36.94 -18.38
C ILE A 167 30.70 38.46 -18.48
N ASP A 168 31.86 39.15 -18.61
CA ASP A 168 31.90 40.60 -18.82
C ASP A 168 31.26 41.00 -20.17
N SER A 169 31.46 40.21 -21.21
CA SER A 169 30.81 40.40 -22.50
C SER A 169 29.28 40.22 -22.42
N VAL A 170 28.82 39.20 -21.66
CA VAL A 170 27.40 39.01 -21.36
C VAL A 170 26.84 40.20 -20.59
N TYR A 171 27.56 40.65 -19.56
CA TYR A 171 27.14 41.81 -18.77
C TYR A 171 27.01 43.07 -19.62
N GLN A 172 27.98 43.31 -20.52
CA GLN A 172 27.90 44.44 -21.43
C GLN A 172 26.68 44.35 -22.36
N ALA A 173 26.42 43.20 -22.94
CA ALA A 173 25.23 42.98 -23.76
C ALA A 173 23.93 43.27 -23.02
N LEU A 174 23.85 42.85 -21.73
CA LEU A 174 22.70 43.15 -20.87
C LEU A 174 22.56 44.67 -20.59
N LYS A 175 23.68 45.35 -20.38
CA LYS A 175 23.67 46.83 -20.22
C LYS A 175 23.25 47.56 -21.49
N ASP A 176 23.54 46.98 -22.65
CA ASP A 176 23.16 47.52 -23.97
C ASP A 176 21.70 47.16 -24.32
N GLY A 177 20.97 46.51 -23.45
CA GLY A 177 19.53 46.26 -23.55
C GLY A 177 19.15 44.87 -24.04
N ALA A 178 20.05 43.89 -24.09
CA ALA A 178 19.72 42.52 -24.39
C ALA A 178 18.79 41.93 -23.31
N ASP A 179 17.86 41.05 -23.74
CA ASP A 179 16.97 40.37 -22.82
C ASP A 179 17.72 39.37 -21.95
N PHE A 180 17.53 39.46 -20.64
CA PHE A 180 18.21 38.62 -19.66
C PHE A 180 17.86 37.14 -19.83
N ALA A 181 16.56 36.83 -20.03
CA ALA A 181 16.11 35.47 -20.11
C ALA A 181 16.58 34.76 -21.42
N GLU A 182 16.64 35.51 -22.51
CA GLU A 182 17.14 34.98 -23.77
C GLU A 182 18.66 34.75 -23.74
N LEU A 183 19.43 35.68 -23.12
CA LEU A 183 20.85 35.44 -22.91
C LEU A 183 21.11 34.26 -21.97
N ALA A 184 20.34 34.15 -20.88
CA ALA A 184 20.48 33.02 -19.97
C ALA A 184 20.26 31.66 -20.70
N LYS A 185 19.29 31.57 -21.58
CA LYS A 185 19.06 30.36 -22.40
C LYS A 185 20.22 30.04 -23.33
N GLN A 186 20.88 31.08 -23.85
CA GLN A 186 21.95 30.93 -24.83
C GLN A 186 23.31 30.60 -24.22
N VAL A 187 23.64 31.27 -23.09
CA VAL A 187 25.01 31.25 -22.56
C VAL A 187 25.15 30.72 -21.14
N SER A 188 24.06 30.66 -20.36
CA SER A 188 24.14 30.15 -18.99
C SER A 188 24.49 28.68 -18.98
N GLN A 189 25.44 28.31 -18.17
CA GLN A 189 25.89 26.92 -17.98
C GLN A 189 25.29 26.29 -16.74
N ASP A 190 24.25 26.91 -16.14
CA ASP A 190 23.45 26.25 -15.11
C ASP A 190 22.34 25.41 -15.77
N PRO A 191 22.44 24.05 -15.72
CA PRO A 191 21.45 23.20 -16.37
C PRO A 191 20.08 23.25 -15.68
N GLY A 192 20.04 23.73 -14.45
CA GLY A 192 18.82 23.81 -13.65
C GLY A 192 17.91 25.00 -14.00
N SER A 193 18.49 26.11 -14.47
CA SER A 193 17.76 27.36 -14.70
C SER A 193 17.89 27.94 -16.11
N ALA A 194 18.96 27.63 -16.85
CA ALA A 194 19.24 28.22 -18.16
C ALA A 194 18.03 28.22 -19.09
N MET A 195 17.39 27.06 -19.28
CA MET A 195 16.23 26.91 -20.18
C MET A 195 14.96 27.66 -19.68
N ARG A 196 14.94 28.04 -18.42
CA ARG A 196 13.89 28.90 -17.81
C ARG A 196 14.30 30.36 -17.76
N GLY A 197 15.24 30.78 -18.59
CA GLY A 197 15.75 32.15 -18.62
C GLY A 197 16.57 32.54 -17.38
N GLY A 198 17.22 31.55 -16.75
CA GLY A 198 18.00 31.72 -15.53
C GLY A 198 17.17 31.77 -14.24
N MET A 199 15.85 31.68 -14.31
CA MET A 199 14.93 31.81 -13.17
C MET A 199 15.13 30.69 -12.14
N LEU A 200 15.42 31.08 -10.92
CA LEU A 200 15.46 30.19 -9.76
C LEU A 200 14.10 30.16 -9.03
N PRO A 201 13.84 29.13 -8.23
CA PRO A 201 12.70 29.15 -7.31
C PRO A 201 12.85 30.27 -6.28
N TRP A 202 11.78 30.54 -5.52
CA TRP A 202 11.86 31.38 -4.34
C TRP A 202 12.86 30.80 -3.35
N ILE A 203 13.79 31.64 -2.88
CA ILE A 203 14.81 31.24 -1.94
C ILE A 203 14.80 32.17 -0.70
N GLY A 204 15.08 31.56 0.43
CA GLY A 204 15.35 32.27 1.69
C GLY A 204 16.83 32.26 2.05
N PRO A 205 17.20 32.85 3.19
CA PRO A 205 18.57 32.83 3.69
C PRO A 205 19.14 31.43 3.87
N ASN A 206 20.42 31.26 3.66
CA ASN A 206 21.17 30.01 3.82
C ASN A 206 20.76 28.88 2.89
N GLN A 207 20.03 29.14 1.79
CA GLN A 207 19.62 28.14 0.81
C GLN A 207 20.52 28.03 -0.41
N VAL A 208 21.40 29.02 -0.59
CA VAL A 208 22.38 29.08 -1.68
C VAL A 208 23.77 29.41 -1.11
N VAL A 209 24.80 29.37 -1.94
CA VAL A 209 26.15 29.75 -1.49
C VAL A 209 26.18 31.21 -1.09
N LYS A 210 26.99 31.49 -0.06
CA LYS A 210 27.01 32.80 0.58
C LYS A 210 27.31 33.98 -0.38
N GLU A 211 28.21 33.77 -1.30
CA GLU A 211 28.59 34.80 -2.29
C GLU A 211 27.40 35.17 -3.19
N PHE A 212 26.61 34.19 -3.58
CA PHE A 212 25.38 34.39 -4.35
C PHE A 212 24.30 35.07 -3.50
N GLU A 213 24.12 34.58 -2.26
CA GLU A 213 23.12 35.11 -1.33
C GLU A 213 23.37 36.57 -1.04
N ASP A 214 24.61 36.95 -0.67
CA ASP A 214 24.98 38.31 -0.32
C ASP A 214 24.70 39.27 -1.49
N VAL A 215 25.03 38.88 -2.71
CA VAL A 215 24.76 39.68 -3.90
C VAL A 215 23.25 39.75 -4.18
N ALA A 216 22.55 38.64 -4.22
CA ALA A 216 21.12 38.61 -4.55
C ALA A 216 20.26 39.42 -3.57
N TYR A 217 20.57 39.36 -2.26
CA TYR A 217 19.89 40.16 -1.24
C TYR A 217 20.21 41.64 -1.26
N SER A 218 21.36 42.04 -1.81
CA SER A 218 21.74 43.45 -1.94
C SER A 218 21.00 44.21 -3.04
N LEU A 219 20.43 43.46 -4.03
CA LEU A 219 19.76 44.04 -5.18
C LEU A 219 18.32 44.51 -4.86
N ASN A 220 17.87 45.56 -5.51
CA ASN A 220 16.46 45.90 -5.60
C ASN A 220 15.76 45.11 -6.68
N VAL A 221 14.44 44.96 -6.60
CA VAL A 221 13.65 44.25 -7.64
C VAL A 221 13.87 44.92 -9.00
N GLY A 222 14.22 44.12 -9.98
CA GLY A 222 14.58 44.55 -11.34
C GLY A 222 16.07 44.89 -11.52
N GLU A 223 16.83 45.07 -10.45
CA GLU A 223 18.26 45.36 -10.48
C GLU A 223 19.09 44.10 -10.82
N MET A 224 20.23 44.32 -11.47
CA MET A 224 21.19 43.31 -11.89
C MET A 224 22.54 43.56 -11.26
N SER A 225 23.21 42.55 -10.79
CA SER A 225 24.57 42.62 -10.24
C SER A 225 25.60 42.86 -11.36
N GLU A 226 26.75 43.35 -10.98
CA GLU A 226 27.96 43.15 -11.78
C GLU A 226 28.39 41.69 -11.74
N PRO A 227 29.23 41.23 -12.73
CA PRO A 227 29.81 39.89 -12.66
C PRO A 227 30.63 39.67 -11.40
N PHE A 228 30.35 38.60 -10.66
CA PHE A 228 31.08 38.22 -9.45
C PHE A 228 31.49 36.76 -9.49
N LEU A 229 32.54 36.44 -8.73
CA LEU A 229 33.05 35.06 -8.64
C LEU A 229 32.41 34.36 -7.44
N MET A 230 31.92 33.14 -7.67
CA MET A 230 31.48 32.22 -6.64
C MET A 230 32.10 30.83 -6.83
N PRO A 231 31.93 29.88 -5.90
CA PRO A 231 32.57 28.55 -5.98
C PRO A 231 32.30 27.74 -7.28
N PHE A 232 31.25 28.07 -8.02
CA PHE A 232 30.90 27.37 -9.26
C PHE A 232 31.30 28.08 -10.55
N GLY A 233 31.81 29.34 -10.44
CA GLY A 233 32.21 30.16 -11.58
C GLY A 233 31.83 31.61 -11.43
N TYR A 234 31.85 32.33 -12.56
CA TYR A 234 31.37 33.72 -12.62
C TYR A 234 29.88 33.77 -12.84
N ASP A 235 29.18 34.63 -12.09
CA ASP A 235 27.74 34.78 -12.15
C ASP A 235 27.31 36.24 -12.32
N ILE A 236 26.15 36.44 -12.93
CA ILE A 236 25.35 37.67 -12.94
C ILE A 236 23.99 37.34 -12.43
N VAL A 237 23.54 38.01 -11.37
CA VAL A 237 22.21 37.82 -10.78
C VAL A 237 21.32 39.02 -11.09
N LYS A 238 20.07 38.76 -11.44
CA LYS A 238 19.02 39.78 -11.50
C LYS A 238 17.93 39.40 -10.51
N LEU A 239 17.58 40.34 -9.62
CA LEU A 239 16.47 40.11 -8.71
C LEU A 239 15.15 40.35 -9.41
N MET A 240 14.35 39.30 -9.58
CA MET A 240 13.09 39.36 -10.29
C MET A 240 11.95 39.80 -9.40
N ASP A 241 11.92 39.33 -8.15
CA ASP A 241 10.83 39.63 -7.22
C ASP A 241 11.27 39.41 -5.75
N ARG A 242 10.49 39.99 -4.82
CA ARG A 242 10.59 39.78 -3.37
C ARG A 242 9.20 39.63 -2.78
N LYS A 243 9.06 38.76 -1.79
CA LYS A 243 7.82 38.63 -1.02
C LYS A 243 8.07 38.22 0.42
N ASP A 244 7.15 38.57 1.27
CA ASP A 244 7.07 37.98 2.61
C ASP A 244 6.67 36.49 2.54
N LEU A 245 7.00 35.75 3.58
CA LEU A 245 6.41 34.42 3.73
C LEU A 245 4.90 34.58 3.84
N GLU A 246 4.19 33.71 3.16
CA GLU A 246 2.74 33.63 3.30
C GLU A 246 2.35 33.46 4.77
N THR A 247 1.19 33.99 5.18
CA THR A 247 0.72 33.92 6.57
C THR A 247 0.51 32.48 7.02
N TYR A 248 0.39 32.30 8.34
CA TYR A 248 0.08 30.99 8.91
C TYR A 248 -1.20 30.42 8.30
N GLU A 249 -2.23 31.22 8.19
CA GLU A 249 -3.53 30.84 7.64
C GLU A 249 -3.45 30.40 6.19
N GLU A 250 -2.60 31.05 5.39
CA GLU A 250 -2.40 30.69 3.97
C GLU A 250 -1.55 29.42 3.79
N LEU A 251 -0.63 29.14 4.72
CA LEU A 251 0.25 27.97 4.66
C LEU A 251 -0.27 26.76 5.44
N HIS A 252 -1.21 26.97 6.36
CA HIS A 252 -1.70 25.96 7.30
C HIS A 252 -1.99 24.62 6.62
N ASP A 253 -2.91 24.59 5.67
CA ASP A 253 -3.34 23.35 5.03
C ASP A 253 -2.21 22.66 4.26
N ARG A 254 -1.31 23.44 3.63
CA ARG A 254 -0.14 22.89 2.91
C ARG A 254 0.88 22.28 3.88
N ILE A 255 1.10 22.92 5.02
CA ILE A 255 1.99 22.40 6.07
C ILE A 255 1.38 21.17 6.70
N GLN A 256 0.07 21.18 7.00
CA GLN A 256 -0.63 20.04 7.53
C GLN A 256 -0.52 18.83 6.61
N GLN A 257 -0.86 18.97 5.33
CA GLN A 257 -0.73 17.90 4.34
C GLN A 257 0.71 17.40 4.20
N TYR A 258 1.68 18.30 4.25
CA TYR A 258 3.09 17.91 4.23
C TYR A 258 3.48 17.07 5.45
N LEU A 259 3.10 17.49 6.66
CA LEU A 259 3.39 16.79 7.90
C LEU A 259 2.64 15.44 7.99
N GLU A 260 1.39 15.39 7.52
CA GLU A 260 0.63 14.14 7.39
C GLU A 260 1.35 13.17 6.45
N GLY A 261 1.82 13.65 5.30
CA GLY A 261 2.63 12.86 4.37
C GLY A 261 3.97 12.39 4.95
N GLN A 262 4.50 13.09 5.97
CA GLN A 262 5.70 12.69 6.73
C GLN A 262 5.37 11.77 7.92
N GLY A 263 4.08 11.46 8.15
CA GLY A 263 3.65 10.57 9.23
C GLY A 263 3.69 11.21 10.62
N VAL A 264 3.37 12.51 10.72
CA VAL A 264 3.36 13.26 11.98
C VAL A 264 2.55 12.57 13.08
N GLU A 265 1.41 11.97 12.73
CA GLU A 265 0.56 11.26 13.68
C GLU A 265 1.28 10.08 14.33
N ASN A 266 1.95 9.24 13.53
CA ASN A 266 2.73 8.11 14.03
C ASN A 266 3.91 8.58 14.89
N HIS A 267 4.53 9.70 14.53
CA HIS A 267 5.62 10.29 15.30
C HIS A 267 5.14 10.78 16.67
N LEU A 268 4.01 11.47 16.72
CA LEU A 268 3.39 11.95 17.97
C LEU A 268 2.95 10.77 18.86
N ALA A 269 2.29 9.76 18.28
CA ALA A 269 1.93 8.55 19.01
C ALA A 269 3.16 7.84 19.59
N GLN A 270 4.25 7.76 18.82
CA GLN A 270 5.50 7.14 19.29
C GLN A 270 6.12 7.92 20.46
N GLN A 271 6.13 9.25 20.41
CA GLN A 271 6.61 10.09 21.54
C GLN A 271 5.81 9.83 22.81
N VAL A 272 4.48 9.72 22.70
CA VAL A 272 3.61 9.40 23.84
C VAL A 272 3.95 8.01 24.39
N LEU A 273 4.07 7.02 23.52
CA LEU A 273 4.41 5.65 23.91
C LEU A 273 5.76 5.56 24.59
N ASP A 274 6.80 6.21 24.05
CA ASP A 274 8.14 6.21 24.62
C ASP A 274 8.13 6.85 26.01
N SER A 275 7.40 7.97 26.18
CA SER A 275 7.27 8.65 27.47
C SER A 275 6.57 7.77 28.51
N ILE A 276 5.48 7.07 28.14
CA ILE A 276 4.75 6.17 29.05
C ILE A 276 5.61 4.94 29.39
N ALA A 277 6.30 4.39 28.38
CA ALA A 277 7.16 3.23 28.55
C ALA A 277 8.30 3.51 29.52
N GLU A 278 8.98 4.66 29.39
CA GLU A 278 10.03 5.09 30.29
C GLU A 278 9.52 5.30 31.72
N GLN A 279 8.39 5.99 31.88
CA GLN A 279 7.77 6.26 33.19
C GLN A 279 7.37 4.97 33.93
N ASN A 280 6.88 3.98 33.20
CA ASN A 280 6.37 2.73 33.78
C ASN A 280 7.43 1.59 33.76
N GLN A 281 8.61 1.80 33.20
CA GLN A 281 9.65 0.77 33.03
C GLN A 281 9.13 -0.46 32.25
N LYS A 282 8.31 -0.21 31.21
CA LYS A 282 7.70 -1.21 30.34
C LYS A 282 8.19 -1.04 28.91
N THR A 283 8.03 -2.07 28.10
CA THR A 283 8.24 -1.95 26.65
C THR A 283 7.07 -1.23 25.99
N VAL A 284 7.30 -0.61 24.85
CA VAL A 284 6.24 0.01 24.03
C VAL A 284 5.14 -1.00 23.70
N GLU A 285 5.50 -2.25 23.46
CA GLU A 285 4.55 -3.34 23.17
C GLU A 285 3.61 -3.60 24.35
N GLN A 286 4.15 -3.68 25.58
CA GLN A 286 3.34 -3.84 26.78
C GLN A 286 2.40 -2.66 27.01
N ILE A 287 2.86 -1.43 26.70
CA ILE A 287 2.00 -0.25 26.79
C ILE A 287 0.87 -0.31 25.75
N LEU A 288 1.17 -0.75 24.52
CA LEU A 288 0.16 -0.91 23.48
C LEU A 288 -0.88 -1.98 23.84
N ASP A 289 -0.47 -3.10 24.45
CA ASP A 289 -1.38 -4.13 24.95
C ASP A 289 -2.33 -3.52 26.01
N GLU A 290 -1.79 -2.83 27.03
CA GLU A 290 -2.58 -2.17 28.08
C GLU A 290 -3.50 -1.10 27.54
N LYS A 291 -3.04 -0.29 26.59
CA LYS A 291 -3.85 0.75 25.95
C LYS A 291 -4.96 0.15 25.07
N THR A 292 -4.69 -0.98 24.44
CA THR A 292 -5.71 -1.72 23.70
C THR A 292 -6.85 -2.14 24.64
N GLU A 293 -6.51 -2.76 25.77
CA GLU A 293 -7.51 -3.14 26.77
C GLU A 293 -8.29 -1.93 27.31
N GLU A 294 -7.59 -0.83 27.64
CA GLU A 294 -8.19 0.41 28.14
C GLU A 294 -9.18 1.02 27.15
N PHE A 295 -8.81 1.10 25.87
CA PHE A 295 -9.66 1.72 24.85
C PHE A 295 -10.82 0.81 24.45
N CYS A 296 -10.59 -0.48 24.29
CA CYS A 296 -11.63 -1.47 24.04
C CYS A 296 -12.65 -1.59 25.18
N ALA A 297 -12.26 -1.31 26.42
CA ALA A 297 -13.19 -1.27 27.53
C ALA A 297 -14.15 -0.06 27.51
N LYS A 298 -13.83 0.97 26.72
CA LYS A 298 -14.61 2.20 26.62
C LYS A 298 -15.35 2.34 25.29
N ASP A 299 -14.98 1.56 24.29
CA ASP A 299 -15.48 1.60 22.92
C ASP A 299 -15.72 0.17 22.42
N ASP A 300 -17.00 -0.22 22.38
CA ASP A 300 -17.41 -1.55 21.93
C ASP A 300 -17.17 -1.75 20.42
N GLU A 301 -17.23 -0.71 19.60
CA GLU A 301 -16.93 -0.81 18.18
C GLU A 301 -15.44 -1.14 17.95
N LEU A 302 -14.56 -0.44 18.64
CA LEU A 302 -13.12 -0.73 18.62
C LEU A 302 -12.82 -2.13 19.16
N LYS A 303 -13.48 -2.52 20.27
CA LYS A 303 -13.33 -3.86 20.86
C LYS A 303 -13.64 -4.97 19.86
N TYR A 304 -14.78 -4.88 19.21
CA TYR A 304 -15.18 -5.91 18.24
C TYR A 304 -14.36 -5.85 16.95
N LEU A 305 -13.89 -4.67 16.55
CA LEU A 305 -12.96 -4.53 15.43
C LEU A 305 -11.62 -5.23 15.71
N VAL A 306 -11.04 -5.01 16.89
CA VAL A 306 -9.78 -5.68 17.30
C VAL A 306 -9.99 -7.19 17.42
N GLN A 307 -11.13 -7.62 17.99
CA GLN A 307 -11.48 -9.04 18.07
C GLN A 307 -11.66 -9.67 16.67
N GLU A 308 -12.29 -8.97 15.75
CA GLU A 308 -12.45 -9.45 14.37
C GLU A 308 -11.10 -9.67 13.67
N TYR A 309 -10.12 -8.78 13.86
CA TYR A 309 -8.77 -8.98 13.35
C TYR A 309 -8.10 -10.21 13.98
N HIS A 310 -8.20 -10.33 15.30
CA HIS A 310 -7.68 -11.49 16.04
C HIS A 310 -8.26 -12.79 15.51
N ASP A 311 -9.59 -12.90 15.52
CA ASP A 311 -10.30 -14.10 15.13
C ASP A 311 -10.16 -14.39 13.62
N GLY A 312 -10.14 -13.35 12.77
CA GLY A 312 -9.98 -13.48 11.33
C GLY A 312 -8.62 -14.05 10.91
N LEU A 313 -7.56 -13.63 11.57
CA LEU A 313 -6.22 -14.18 11.36
C LEU A 313 -6.13 -15.65 11.81
N LEU A 314 -6.70 -15.99 12.97
CA LEU A 314 -6.77 -17.36 13.44
C LEU A 314 -7.55 -18.25 12.48
N LEU A 315 -8.71 -17.78 12.04
CA LEU A 315 -9.54 -18.47 11.04
C LEU A 315 -8.75 -18.74 9.76
N PHE A 316 -8.01 -17.73 9.26
CA PHE A 316 -7.21 -17.86 8.04
C PHE A 316 -6.11 -18.92 8.21
N GLU A 317 -5.33 -18.85 9.28
CA GLU A 317 -4.23 -19.78 9.54
C GLU A 317 -4.75 -21.22 9.70
N GLU A 318 -5.86 -21.43 10.43
CA GLU A 318 -6.49 -22.72 10.60
C GLU A 318 -6.98 -23.30 9.27
N CYS A 319 -7.78 -22.52 8.53
CA CYS A 319 -8.31 -22.95 7.25
C CYS A 319 -7.22 -23.18 6.21
N ASN A 320 -6.22 -22.30 6.16
CA ASN A 320 -5.12 -22.43 5.21
C ASN A 320 -4.28 -23.68 5.47
N SER A 321 -3.91 -23.93 6.71
CA SER A 321 -3.05 -25.05 7.08
C SER A 321 -3.76 -26.41 7.03
N LYS A 322 -5.03 -26.48 7.43
CA LYS A 322 -5.78 -27.73 7.53
C LYS A 322 -6.59 -28.07 6.27
N ILE A 323 -7.02 -27.08 5.52
CA ILE A 323 -8.00 -27.24 4.45
C ILE A 323 -7.44 -26.79 3.11
N TRP A 324 -7.17 -25.50 2.95
CA TRP A 324 -7.01 -24.91 1.63
C TRP A 324 -5.72 -25.34 0.94
N GLU A 325 -4.60 -25.23 1.64
CA GLU A 325 -3.30 -25.60 1.07
C GLU A 325 -3.17 -27.12 0.84
N PRO A 326 -3.52 -28.00 1.80
CA PRO A 326 -3.52 -29.43 1.58
C PRO A 326 -4.46 -29.87 0.43
N ALA A 327 -5.68 -29.35 0.39
CA ALA A 327 -6.64 -29.68 -0.67
C ALA A 327 -6.15 -29.24 -2.05
N ALA A 328 -5.54 -28.06 -2.17
CA ALA A 328 -5.01 -27.56 -3.44
C ALA A 328 -3.79 -28.34 -3.95
N LYS A 329 -3.02 -28.95 -3.06
CA LYS A 329 -1.81 -29.72 -3.38
C LYS A 329 -2.07 -31.21 -3.65
N ASP A 330 -3.19 -31.76 -3.18
CA ASP A 330 -3.54 -33.17 -3.37
C ASP A 330 -4.09 -33.43 -4.76
N THR A 331 -3.20 -33.54 -5.73
CA THR A 331 -3.54 -33.74 -7.14
C THR A 331 -4.32 -35.05 -7.39
N LEU A 332 -4.09 -36.11 -6.60
CA LEU A 332 -4.81 -37.37 -6.72
C LEU A 332 -6.24 -37.24 -6.23
N ALA A 333 -6.44 -36.58 -5.11
CA ALA A 333 -7.78 -36.31 -4.58
C ALA A 333 -8.57 -35.38 -5.52
N LEU A 334 -7.96 -34.34 -6.07
CA LEU A 334 -8.56 -33.43 -7.05
C LEU A 334 -8.98 -34.18 -8.32
N GLU A 335 -8.14 -35.09 -8.82
CA GLU A 335 -8.49 -35.93 -9.98
C GLU A 335 -9.70 -36.86 -9.69
N ASN A 336 -9.71 -37.48 -8.52
CA ASN A 336 -10.80 -38.38 -8.10
C ASN A 336 -12.09 -37.60 -7.87
N TYR A 337 -12.00 -36.41 -7.22
CA TYR A 337 -13.14 -35.51 -7.04
C TYR A 337 -13.73 -35.07 -8.38
N PHE A 338 -12.90 -34.66 -9.31
CA PHE A 338 -13.30 -34.29 -10.66
C PHE A 338 -13.99 -35.47 -11.40
N LYS A 339 -13.41 -36.68 -11.35
CA LYS A 339 -13.98 -37.84 -11.99
C LYS A 339 -15.39 -38.16 -11.46
N LYS A 340 -15.57 -38.07 -10.14
CA LYS A 340 -16.86 -38.30 -9.46
C LYS A 340 -17.89 -37.24 -9.82
N ASN A 341 -17.47 -35.99 -9.94
CA ASN A 341 -18.36 -34.84 -10.13
C ASN A 341 -18.30 -34.27 -11.55
N LYS A 342 -17.76 -35.01 -12.52
CA LYS A 342 -17.48 -34.53 -13.89
C LYS A 342 -18.66 -33.85 -14.58
N LYS A 343 -19.89 -34.27 -14.28
CA LYS A 343 -21.11 -33.73 -14.91
C LYS A 343 -21.35 -32.24 -14.56
N GLN A 344 -20.96 -31.81 -13.39
CA GLN A 344 -21.15 -30.42 -12.96
C GLN A 344 -20.20 -29.42 -13.68
N TYR A 345 -19.15 -29.96 -14.32
CA TYR A 345 -18.21 -29.16 -15.11
C TYR A 345 -18.51 -29.22 -16.62
N ALA A 346 -19.70 -29.70 -17.02
CA ALA A 346 -20.11 -29.69 -18.42
C ALA A 346 -20.16 -28.24 -18.96
N TRP A 347 -19.88 -28.09 -20.25
CA TRP A 347 -19.96 -26.83 -20.95
C TRP A 347 -21.10 -26.83 -21.96
N ASP A 348 -21.77 -25.69 -22.09
CA ASP A 348 -22.83 -25.49 -23.05
C ASP A 348 -22.31 -25.37 -24.49
N GLU A 349 -21.05 -24.94 -24.64
CA GLU A 349 -20.38 -24.73 -25.92
C GLU A 349 -18.99 -25.40 -25.95
N PRO A 350 -18.47 -25.70 -27.16
CA PRO A 350 -17.12 -26.24 -27.29
C PRO A 350 -16.02 -25.28 -26.81
N HIS A 351 -15.03 -25.83 -26.11
CA HIS A 351 -13.82 -25.10 -25.69
C HIS A 351 -12.57 -25.73 -26.31
N TYR A 352 -11.54 -24.96 -26.49
CA TYR A 352 -10.24 -25.44 -26.94
C TYR A 352 -9.29 -25.55 -25.74
N SER A 353 -8.90 -26.76 -25.37
CA SER A 353 -7.88 -27.01 -24.35
C SER A 353 -6.53 -27.18 -25.02
N GLY A 354 -5.61 -26.23 -24.78
CA GLY A 354 -4.32 -26.22 -25.42
C GLY A 354 -3.58 -24.90 -25.27
N MET A 355 -2.73 -24.61 -26.24
CA MET A 355 -1.96 -23.38 -26.29
C MET A 355 -2.00 -22.72 -27.66
N VAL A 356 -1.91 -21.38 -27.68
CA VAL A 356 -1.49 -20.59 -28.83
C VAL A 356 -0.08 -20.09 -28.55
N TYR A 357 0.77 -20.12 -29.56
CA TYR A 357 2.14 -19.65 -29.42
C TYR A 357 2.57 -18.86 -30.64
N TYR A 358 3.53 -17.97 -30.39
CA TYR A 358 4.00 -16.98 -31.35
C TYR A 358 5.54 -17.08 -31.43
N CYS A 359 6.06 -17.29 -32.63
CA CYS A 359 7.46 -17.50 -32.86
C CYS A 359 8.07 -16.31 -33.64
N LYS A 360 9.33 -15.99 -33.34
CA LYS A 360 10.10 -15.08 -34.18
C LYS A 360 10.35 -15.69 -35.56
N GLU A 361 10.75 -16.96 -35.57
CA GLU A 361 11.10 -17.68 -36.81
C GLU A 361 9.98 -18.64 -37.23
N ALA A 362 9.71 -18.72 -38.53
CA ALA A 362 8.68 -19.60 -39.08
C ALA A 362 8.97 -21.11 -38.85
N ALA A 363 10.24 -21.49 -38.85
CA ALA A 363 10.68 -22.86 -38.61
C ALA A 363 10.31 -23.35 -37.19
N ASP A 364 10.32 -22.44 -36.21
CA ASP A 364 10.02 -22.77 -34.81
C ASP A 364 8.59 -23.21 -34.59
N VAL A 365 7.63 -22.79 -35.40
CA VAL A 365 6.22 -23.22 -35.30
C VAL A 365 6.12 -24.74 -35.36
N LYS A 366 6.77 -25.37 -36.36
CA LYS A 366 6.78 -26.84 -36.49
C LYS A 366 7.65 -27.51 -35.43
N ALA A 367 8.74 -26.87 -35.03
CA ALA A 367 9.64 -27.40 -34.01
C ALA A 367 8.94 -27.47 -32.63
N VAL A 368 8.22 -26.43 -32.24
CA VAL A 368 7.39 -26.42 -31.01
C VAL A 368 6.36 -27.54 -31.05
N GLN A 369 5.59 -27.69 -32.14
CA GLN A 369 4.62 -28.78 -32.26
C GLN A 369 5.25 -30.16 -32.10
N LYS A 370 6.41 -30.39 -32.74
CA LYS A 370 7.17 -31.65 -32.67
C LYS A 370 7.64 -31.94 -31.24
N LEU A 371 8.08 -30.91 -30.50
CA LEU A 371 8.51 -31.01 -29.11
C LEU A 371 7.33 -31.40 -28.21
N VAL A 372 6.28 -30.62 -28.21
CA VAL A 372 5.16 -30.79 -27.26
C VAL A 372 4.29 -32.01 -27.55
N LYS A 373 4.24 -32.49 -28.80
CA LYS A 373 3.49 -33.71 -29.17
C LYS A 373 3.92 -34.95 -28.40
N LYS A 374 5.17 -34.99 -27.95
CA LYS A 374 5.77 -36.13 -27.23
C LYS A 374 5.67 -36.01 -25.71
N LEU A 375 5.13 -34.89 -25.21
CA LEU A 375 5.12 -34.56 -23.80
C LEU A 375 3.70 -34.45 -23.25
N PRO A 376 3.51 -34.78 -21.97
CA PRO A 376 2.27 -34.46 -21.28
C PRO A 376 2.11 -32.94 -21.14
N GLN A 377 0.88 -32.49 -21.03
CA GLN A 377 0.53 -31.07 -21.13
C GLN A 377 1.18 -30.19 -20.05
N ASP A 378 1.42 -30.71 -18.86
CA ASP A 378 2.08 -30.04 -17.76
C ASP A 378 3.56 -29.72 -18.03
N LYS A 379 4.20 -30.47 -18.92
CA LYS A 379 5.62 -30.30 -19.29
C LYS A 379 5.85 -29.33 -20.46
N TRP A 380 4.81 -28.93 -21.20
CA TRP A 380 4.96 -28.10 -22.40
C TRP A 380 5.69 -26.80 -22.13
N MET A 381 5.27 -26.04 -21.13
CA MET A 381 5.82 -24.72 -20.84
C MET A 381 7.29 -24.76 -20.43
N ALA A 382 7.65 -25.71 -19.55
CA ALA A 382 9.04 -25.90 -19.12
C ALA A 382 9.94 -26.29 -20.31
N SER A 383 9.51 -27.28 -21.12
CA SER A 383 10.29 -27.74 -22.25
C SER A 383 10.45 -26.68 -23.35
N ILE A 384 9.43 -25.85 -23.61
CA ILE A 384 9.55 -24.72 -24.55
C ILE A 384 10.55 -23.69 -24.00
N ARG A 385 10.50 -23.38 -22.71
CA ARG A 385 11.46 -22.46 -22.07
C ARG A 385 12.89 -22.94 -22.22
N GLU A 386 13.13 -24.19 -21.91
CA GLU A 386 14.46 -24.80 -21.97
C GLU A 386 15.00 -24.93 -23.40
N THR A 387 14.12 -25.20 -24.38
CA THR A 387 14.54 -25.48 -25.76
C THR A 387 14.69 -24.21 -26.60
N PHE A 388 13.74 -23.25 -26.45
CA PHE A 388 13.65 -22.10 -27.35
C PHE A 388 13.96 -20.77 -26.69
N ASN A 389 13.81 -20.66 -25.34
CA ASN A 389 13.88 -19.40 -24.63
C ASN A 389 15.04 -19.32 -23.62
N LYS A 390 16.08 -20.12 -23.81
CA LYS A 390 17.23 -20.20 -22.91
C LYS A 390 18.02 -18.90 -22.85
N ASP A 391 18.39 -18.37 -24.02
CA ASP A 391 19.23 -17.18 -24.12
C ASP A 391 18.43 -15.91 -24.43
N SER A 392 17.34 -16.05 -25.16
CA SER A 392 16.40 -14.97 -25.49
C SER A 392 15.02 -15.54 -25.75
N ILE A 393 13.98 -14.68 -25.62
CA ILE A 393 12.61 -15.12 -25.86
C ILE A 393 12.38 -15.27 -27.37
N MET A 394 12.41 -16.49 -27.87
CA MET A 394 12.12 -16.84 -29.28
C MET A 394 10.67 -17.24 -29.48
N VAL A 395 10.03 -17.82 -28.46
CA VAL A 395 8.65 -18.32 -28.50
C VAL A 395 7.84 -17.78 -27.31
N ARG A 396 6.75 -17.09 -27.58
CA ARG A 396 5.77 -16.68 -26.58
C ARG A 396 4.60 -17.64 -26.59
N VAL A 397 4.10 -18.03 -25.42
CA VAL A 397 3.03 -19.02 -25.29
C VAL A 397 1.95 -18.53 -24.35
N GLU A 398 0.70 -18.68 -24.76
CA GLU A 398 -0.48 -18.59 -23.92
C GLU A 398 -1.14 -19.98 -23.87
N ARG A 399 -1.19 -20.59 -22.68
CA ARG A 399 -1.79 -21.91 -22.46
C ARG A 399 -2.95 -21.78 -21.50
N ARG A 400 -4.15 -22.15 -21.95
CA ARG A 400 -5.37 -22.26 -21.12
C ARG A 400 -6.46 -23.02 -21.88
N VAL A 401 -7.63 -23.09 -21.29
CA VAL A 401 -8.86 -23.45 -21.99
C VAL A 401 -9.46 -22.17 -22.55
N PHE A 402 -9.73 -22.17 -23.86
CA PHE A 402 -10.31 -21.06 -24.59
C PHE A 402 -11.72 -21.37 -25.01
N LYS A 403 -12.63 -20.44 -24.82
CA LYS A 403 -13.94 -20.44 -25.48
C LYS A 403 -13.89 -19.59 -26.74
N LYS A 404 -14.90 -19.70 -27.60
CA LYS A 404 -15.01 -18.88 -28.79
C LYS A 404 -15.11 -17.40 -28.39
N GLY A 405 -14.31 -16.56 -29.06
CA GLY A 405 -14.18 -15.12 -28.76
C GLY A 405 -13.04 -14.76 -27.82
N ASP A 406 -12.43 -15.70 -27.12
CA ASP A 406 -11.32 -15.44 -26.20
C ASP A 406 -10.01 -15.05 -26.91
N ASN A 407 -9.76 -15.65 -28.08
CA ASN A 407 -8.53 -15.42 -28.84
C ASN A 407 -8.79 -15.62 -30.34
N ALA A 408 -8.63 -14.58 -31.14
CA ALA A 408 -8.90 -14.61 -32.58
C ALA A 408 -8.10 -15.69 -33.33
N ASN A 409 -6.86 -15.99 -32.90
CA ASN A 409 -6.04 -17.03 -33.51
C ASN A 409 -6.59 -18.43 -33.21
N ILE A 410 -7.08 -18.66 -32.01
CA ILE A 410 -7.78 -19.90 -31.63
C ILE A 410 -9.10 -19.99 -32.39
N ASP A 411 -9.87 -18.92 -32.51
CA ASP A 411 -11.11 -18.90 -33.28
C ASP A 411 -10.84 -19.30 -34.74
N LYS A 412 -9.82 -18.70 -35.36
CA LYS A 412 -9.44 -19.03 -36.74
C LYS A 412 -8.91 -20.45 -36.92
N LEU A 413 -7.97 -20.85 -36.07
CA LEU A 413 -7.18 -22.07 -36.29
C LEU A 413 -7.84 -23.33 -35.67
N ALA A 414 -8.46 -23.21 -34.49
CA ALA A 414 -9.10 -24.35 -33.79
C ALA A 414 -10.60 -24.46 -34.09
N PHE A 415 -11.35 -23.36 -33.91
CA PHE A 415 -12.80 -23.37 -34.15
C PHE A 415 -13.19 -23.21 -35.62
N LYS A 416 -12.22 -22.89 -36.51
CA LYS A 416 -12.43 -22.69 -37.95
C LYS A 416 -13.39 -21.56 -38.29
N ASP A 417 -13.41 -20.55 -37.45
CA ASP A 417 -14.23 -19.36 -37.68
C ASP A 417 -13.72 -18.58 -38.90
N LYS A 418 -14.58 -18.47 -39.93
CA LYS A 418 -14.23 -17.79 -41.18
C LYS A 418 -14.09 -16.28 -40.99
N SER A 419 -14.80 -15.70 -40.04
CA SER A 419 -14.82 -14.26 -39.77
C SER A 419 -13.60 -13.82 -38.93
N ALA A 420 -12.95 -14.74 -38.20
CA ALA A 420 -11.78 -14.42 -37.42
C ALA A 420 -10.55 -14.24 -38.32
N GLU A 421 -9.72 -13.28 -37.97
CA GLU A 421 -8.43 -13.00 -38.63
C GLU A 421 -7.27 -13.33 -37.70
N LEU A 422 -6.15 -13.76 -38.28
CA LEU A 422 -4.93 -14.02 -37.50
C LEU A 422 -4.36 -12.69 -36.99
N LYS A 423 -4.10 -12.62 -35.70
CA LYS A 423 -3.51 -11.48 -35.01
C LYS A 423 -2.13 -11.84 -34.45
N PRO A 424 -1.05 -11.58 -35.17
CA PRO A 424 0.31 -11.78 -34.68
C PRO A 424 0.63 -10.79 -33.55
N ILE A 425 1.65 -11.12 -32.74
CA ILE A 425 2.23 -10.21 -31.75
C ILE A 425 3.44 -9.52 -32.39
N LYS A 426 3.65 -8.24 -32.05
CA LYS A 426 4.83 -7.47 -32.50
C LYS A 426 6.12 -8.27 -32.25
N ASN A 427 6.95 -8.41 -33.26
CA ASN A 427 8.20 -9.19 -33.29
C ASN A 427 8.03 -10.72 -33.22
N TYR A 428 6.82 -11.26 -33.30
CA TYR A 428 6.52 -12.71 -33.32
C TYR A 428 5.41 -12.99 -34.35
N PRO A 429 5.72 -12.88 -35.64
CA PRO A 429 4.69 -12.92 -36.69
C PRO A 429 4.13 -14.33 -36.95
N ASN A 430 4.83 -15.36 -36.51
CA ASN A 430 4.51 -16.75 -36.86
C ASN A 430 3.68 -17.39 -35.74
N ILE A 431 2.44 -17.79 -36.06
CA ILE A 431 1.48 -18.28 -35.09
C ILE A 431 1.27 -19.77 -35.23
N GLY A 432 1.27 -20.48 -34.11
CA GLY A 432 0.91 -21.88 -34.02
C GLY A 432 -0.07 -22.18 -32.90
N ILE A 433 -0.77 -23.27 -33.02
CA ILE A 433 -1.60 -23.82 -31.93
C ILE A 433 -1.27 -25.29 -31.70
N PHE A 434 -1.42 -25.75 -30.45
CA PHE A 434 -1.34 -27.16 -30.12
C PHE A 434 -2.32 -27.49 -28.99
N GLY A 435 -3.22 -28.45 -29.23
CA GLY A 435 -4.30 -28.84 -28.33
C GLY A 435 -5.46 -29.47 -29.05
N LYS A 436 -6.62 -29.51 -28.43
CA LYS A 436 -7.84 -30.14 -28.98
C LYS A 436 -9.09 -29.35 -28.60
N VAL A 437 -10.11 -29.44 -29.47
CA VAL A 437 -11.46 -28.95 -29.18
C VAL A 437 -12.19 -30.00 -28.36
N LEU A 438 -12.70 -29.61 -27.20
CA LEU A 438 -13.52 -30.41 -26.29
C LEU A 438 -14.97 -29.95 -26.43
N LYS A 439 -15.88 -30.86 -26.81
CA LYS A 439 -17.27 -30.52 -27.22
C LYS A 439 -18.25 -30.45 -26.05
N LYS A 440 -18.04 -31.18 -24.96
CA LYS A 440 -19.05 -31.41 -23.91
C LYS A 440 -18.57 -31.04 -22.49
N GLY A 441 -17.33 -30.68 -22.33
CA GLY A 441 -16.76 -30.41 -21.04
C GLY A 441 -15.28 -30.76 -20.95
N PRO A 442 -14.63 -30.50 -19.80
CA PRO A 442 -13.21 -30.72 -19.60
C PRO A 442 -12.81 -32.19 -19.72
N ALA A 443 -11.62 -32.43 -20.26
CA ALA A 443 -11.06 -33.78 -20.38
C ALA A 443 -10.43 -34.23 -19.05
N GLN A 444 -9.82 -33.32 -18.35
CA GLN A 444 -9.08 -33.51 -17.10
C GLN A 444 -9.35 -32.34 -16.13
N TRP A 445 -9.11 -32.54 -14.86
CA TRP A 445 -9.39 -31.54 -13.83
C TRP A 445 -8.61 -30.25 -14.04
N THR A 446 -7.42 -30.30 -14.61
CA THR A 446 -6.59 -29.14 -14.90
C THR A 446 -7.16 -28.23 -16.00
N ASP A 447 -8.15 -28.69 -16.78
CA ASP A 447 -8.87 -27.84 -17.74
C ASP A 447 -9.81 -26.84 -17.02
N VAL A 448 -10.19 -27.14 -15.78
CA VAL A 448 -11.07 -26.35 -14.90
C VAL A 448 -10.51 -26.27 -13.47
N SER A 449 -9.20 -26.18 -13.35
CA SER A 449 -8.48 -26.33 -12.07
C SER A 449 -9.04 -25.45 -10.96
N ASN A 450 -9.29 -24.17 -11.22
CA ASN A 450 -9.80 -23.25 -10.19
C ASN A 450 -11.17 -23.70 -9.66
N GLN A 451 -12.07 -24.15 -10.53
CA GLN A 451 -13.39 -24.63 -10.12
C GLN A 451 -13.29 -25.91 -9.28
N VAL A 452 -12.49 -26.85 -9.74
CA VAL A 452 -12.30 -28.14 -9.04
C VAL A 452 -11.63 -27.95 -7.69
N VAL A 453 -10.60 -27.10 -7.61
CA VAL A 453 -9.92 -26.79 -6.36
C VAL A 453 -10.88 -26.10 -5.38
N ASN A 454 -11.62 -25.08 -5.81
CA ASN A 454 -12.56 -24.37 -4.96
C ASN A 454 -13.68 -25.29 -4.43
N ASP A 455 -14.24 -26.13 -5.31
CA ASP A 455 -15.31 -27.06 -4.92
C ASP A 455 -14.79 -28.14 -3.97
N TYR A 456 -13.57 -28.62 -4.19
CA TYR A 456 -12.93 -29.59 -3.30
C TYR A 456 -12.54 -28.99 -1.95
N GLN A 457 -12.03 -27.75 -1.94
CA GLN A 457 -11.76 -27.01 -0.70
C GLN A 457 -13.06 -26.81 0.10
N ARG A 458 -14.16 -26.44 -0.56
CA ARG A 458 -15.49 -26.33 0.09
C ARG A 458 -15.93 -27.65 0.71
N LEU A 459 -15.82 -28.75 -0.02
CA LEU A 459 -16.12 -30.07 0.53
C LEU A 459 -15.29 -30.38 1.78
N LYS A 460 -13.98 -30.06 1.74
CA LYS A 460 -13.09 -30.27 2.89
C LYS A 460 -13.43 -29.37 4.06
N GLU A 461 -13.86 -28.16 3.78
CA GLU A 461 -14.33 -27.23 4.81
C GLU A 461 -15.60 -27.73 5.49
N ASP A 462 -16.56 -28.22 4.72
CA ASP A 462 -17.80 -28.82 5.26
C ASP A 462 -17.49 -30.06 6.13
N GLU A 463 -16.59 -30.93 5.69
CA GLU A 463 -16.11 -32.08 6.46
C GLU A 463 -15.45 -31.64 7.78
N PHE A 464 -14.60 -30.63 7.73
CA PHE A 464 -13.92 -30.08 8.89
C PHE A 464 -14.90 -29.45 9.90
N VAL A 465 -15.83 -28.63 9.43
CA VAL A 465 -16.87 -28.04 10.29
C VAL A 465 -17.73 -29.13 10.93
N ALA A 466 -18.08 -30.19 10.18
CA ALA A 466 -18.83 -31.32 10.74
C ALA A 466 -18.04 -32.08 11.82
N GLU A 467 -16.73 -32.13 11.73
CA GLU A 467 -15.84 -32.66 12.76
C GLU A 467 -15.81 -31.74 13.99
N LEU A 468 -15.62 -30.43 13.78
CA LEU A 468 -15.61 -29.45 14.87
C LEU A 468 -16.92 -29.43 15.67
N ARG A 469 -18.07 -29.55 14.99
CA ARG A 469 -19.39 -29.64 15.63
C ARG A 469 -19.58 -30.91 16.45
N LYS A 470 -18.80 -31.98 16.22
CA LYS A 470 -18.75 -33.18 17.08
C LYS A 470 -17.78 -33.01 18.24
N ARG A 471 -16.72 -32.25 18.04
CA ARG A 471 -15.65 -32.04 19.03
C ARG A 471 -16.03 -31.02 20.09
N TYR A 472 -16.70 -29.95 19.69
CA TYR A 472 -17.02 -28.81 20.56
C TYR A 472 -18.50 -28.72 20.88
N THR A 473 -18.83 -28.31 22.09
CA THR A 473 -20.20 -28.01 22.50
C THR A 473 -20.63 -26.65 21.94
N VAL A 474 -21.86 -26.59 21.46
CA VAL A 474 -22.51 -25.35 20.98
C VAL A 474 -23.83 -25.21 21.73
N GLU A 475 -23.95 -24.14 22.50
CA GLU A 475 -25.16 -23.78 23.22
C GLU A 475 -25.65 -22.43 22.69
N ILE A 476 -26.93 -22.35 22.30
CA ILE A 476 -27.53 -21.12 21.74
C ILE A 476 -28.74 -20.77 22.60
N ASP A 477 -28.74 -19.54 23.18
CA ASP A 477 -29.91 -18.99 23.86
C ASP A 477 -30.84 -18.38 22.80
N LYS A 478 -31.91 -19.11 22.49
CA LYS A 478 -32.89 -18.70 21.48
C LYS A 478 -33.70 -17.48 21.89
N GLU A 479 -33.88 -17.25 23.19
CA GLU A 479 -34.63 -16.09 23.65
C GLU A 479 -33.78 -14.82 23.51
N VAL A 480 -32.51 -14.88 23.85
CA VAL A 480 -31.56 -13.80 23.57
C VAL A 480 -31.40 -13.54 22.07
N LEU A 481 -31.31 -14.63 21.26
CA LEU A 481 -31.18 -14.49 19.81
C LEU A 481 -32.34 -13.72 19.17
N LYS A 482 -33.57 -13.87 19.68
CA LYS A 482 -34.75 -13.10 19.23
C LYS A 482 -34.64 -11.61 19.47
N THR A 483 -33.80 -11.17 20.41
CA THR A 483 -33.64 -9.76 20.77
C THR A 483 -32.56 -9.06 19.91
N VAL A 484 -31.90 -9.78 19.04
CA VAL A 484 -30.88 -9.22 18.12
C VAL A 484 -31.50 -8.08 17.30
N ASN A 485 -30.91 -6.88 17.40
CA ASN A 485 -31.40 -5.63 16.81
C ASN A 485 -32.84 -5.20 17.27
N ASN A 486 -33.36 -5.77 18.35
CA ASN A 486 -34.73 -5.51 18.86
C ASN A 486 -34.74 -5.27 20.36
N HIS A 487 -33.80 -4.49 20.90
CA HIS A 487 -33.69 -4.20 22.34
C HIS A 487 -33.57 -2.71 22.63
#